data_cd342a85d3b02a4440169c2f41cdda1b
#
_entry.id   cd342a85d3b02a4440169c2f41cdda1b
#
_cell.length_a   1.000
_cell.length_b   1.000
_cell.length_c   1.000
_cell.angle_alpha   90.00
_cell.angle_beta   90.00
_cell.angle_gamma   90.00
#
_symmetry.space_group_name_H-M   'P 1'
#
loop_
_entity.id
_entity.type
_entity.pdbx_description
1 polymer ?
#
loop_
_entity_poly.entity_id
_entity_poly.type
_entity_poly.pdbx_seq_one_letter_code
_entity_poly.pdbx_strand_id
1 'polypeptide(L)'
;MTVINPVITTTLAGKASTIASAMMLLFSASTVAAASDDNEQQKIAAGKSIFAQYGIDDDLPKLGVSSLVQGGHLVEHVTRTVTYRDKVHQSTVYLVKNTDRKGNIDLRIKYDENALDEQEDLIEQIENATRTQYRLRHWAQSYDPTSVEAITDANGNVSVSFNYSKYGLPQDIAYFRFLSVKVDIVNGKPQKMVISNRRPFKLDGTNVEQYNQHISFDTLSNGKLIIDEKYIEMTGTKKGKPIKIVETVEPVAFYDDTAEVEIIDHQRLTEVSDPRFREEQVEVNRTFPLLGDMVRQQGIDLPLPFGLSMSYRNQDMSLPTNDFIIGGVRLNDFFDPNDTFADVTAEAMTLRGDINILPFWNMFGYIGKINVDANVDASYTGEAGQIIKDKLNDALPGVGDKFCEGVSVLCNKARLNVPLQLEYDLVGVGTTLSVGYKQFFASVTATYSMTRMEGNTNWGDGLITVQPMLGYQLADYRAQIFVGAEYQGLDNRMQGHVVAGDIEFDYDVGVDLNNWAYLVGFNKQFGKNYNLTVLYNKGETRNAFTLNFGYRF
;
A
#
# COMPACT_ATOMS: atom_id res chain seq x y z
N MET A 1 -3.13 -27.62 -20.60
CA MET A 1 -2.24 -27.71 -21.77
C MET A 1 -2.78 -26.81 -22.85
N THR A 2 -2.23 -25.65 -23.04
CA THR A 2 -2.23 -24.89 -24.28
C THR A 2 -1.15 -23.82 -24.12
N VAL A 3 -0.09 -24.00 -24.86
CA VAL A 3 1.12 -23.19 -24.90
C VAL A 3 0.81 -21.94 -25.70
N ILE A 4 1.11 -20.76 -25.15
CA ILE A 4 1.21 -19.54 -25.95
C ILE A 4 2.64 -19.02 -25.81
N ASN A 5 3.39 -19.14 -26.87
CA ASN A 5 4.67 -18.46 -27.08
C ASN A 5 4.43 -16.99 -27.42
N PRO A 6 5.15 -16.06 -26.85
CA PRO A 6 5.36 -14.76 -27.46
C PRO A 6 6.78 -14.61 -28.00
N VAL A 7 6.88 -14.57 -29.31
CA VAL A 7 8.03 -13.97 -30.00
C VAL A 7 7.76 -12.46 -30.02
N ILE A 8 8.58 -11.68 -29.34
CA ILE A 8 8.66 -10.22 -29.54
C ILE A 8 10.09 -9.89 -29.95
N THR A 9 10.30 -9.70 -31.24
CA THR A 9 11.48 -9.02 -31.78
C THR A 9 11.13 -7.59 -32.15
N THR A 10 11.79 -6.69 -31.46
CA THR A 10 12.18 -5.31 -31.80
C THR A 10 11.80 -4.74 -33.17
N THR A 11 11.11 -3.57 -33.15
CA THR A 11 11.47 -2.36 -33.90
C THR A 11 10.69 -1.16 -33.35
N LEU A 12 11.33 -0.36 -32.52
CA LEU A 12 10.90 0.97 -32.11
C LEU A 12 11.53 1.98 -33.09
N ALA A 13 10.85 2.27 -34.19
CA ALA A 13 10.94 3.54 -34.92
C ALA A 13 9.96 3.46 -36.12
N GLY A 14 8.85 4.20 -36.06
CA GLY A 14 8.06 4.45 -37.28
C GLY A 14 6.55 4.20 -37.20
N LYS A 15 5.86 4.36 -36.05
CA LYS A 15 4.38 4.30 -36.02
C LYS A 15 3.71 5.34 -35.12
N ALA A 16 4.24 6.54 -35.06
CA ALA A 16 3.57 7.68 -34.44
C ALA A 16 2.59 8.41 -35.35
N SER A 17 2.51 8.06 -36.66
CA SER A 17 1.69 8.76 -37.65
C SER A 17 0.37 8.07 -38.02
N THR A 18 0.11 6.83 -37.54
CA THR A 18 -1.08 6.07 -37.96
C THR A 18 -2.20 6.02 -36.90
N ILE A 19 -1.94 6.45 -35.67
CA ILE A 19 -2.96 6.50 -34.60
C ILE A 19 -3.77 7.80 -34.66
N ALA A 20 -3.23 8.88 -35.19
CA ALA A 20 -3.95 10.15 -35.36
C ALA A 20 -5.00 10.11 -36.49
N SER A 21 -4.89 9.22 -37.47
CA SER A 21 -5.85 9.09 -38.58
C SER A 21 -7.02 8.14 -38.29
N ALA A 22 -6.92 7.25 -37.30
CA ALA A 22 -8.01 6.35 -36.95
C ALA A 22 -9.02 6.99 -35.96
N MET A 23 -8.68 8.12 -35.33
CA MET A 23 -9.57 8.84 -34.41
C MET A 23 -10.47 9.87 -35.08
N MET A 24 -10.22 10.19 -36.36
CA MET A 24 -11.03 11.17 -37.13
C MET A 24 -12.13 10.54 -38.01
N LEU A 25 -12.26 9.22 -38.07
CA LEU A 25 -13.26 8.51 -38.89
C LEU A 25 -14.45 7.95 -38.09
N LEU A 26 -14.58 8.27 -36.81
CA LEU A 26 -15.71 7.83 -35.95
C LEU A 26 -16.74 8.96 -35.68
N PHE A 27 -16.66 10.10 -36.36
CA PHE A 27 -17.59 11.22 -36.16
C PHE A 27 -18.57 11.45 -37.30
N SER A 28 -18.83 10.46 -38.17
CA SER A 28 -19.82 10.64 -39.23
C SER A 28 -20.66 9.37 -39.44
N ALA A 29 -21.49 9.04 -38.49
CA ALA A 29 -22.70 8.22 -38.71
C ALA A 29 -23.56 8.20 -37.42
N SER A 30 -24.41 9.16 -37.21
CA SER A 30 -25.54 9.03 -36.26
C SER A 30 -26.60 10.08 -36.60
N THR A 31 -27.26 9.93 -37.69
CA THR A 31 -28.57 10.54 -37.91
C THR A 31 -29.65 9.44 -38.04
N VAL A 32 -29.80 8.66 -36.95
CA VAL A 32 -31.00 7.80 -36.73
C VAL A 32 -31.20 7.71 -35.24
N ALA A 33 -31.72 8.73 -34.59
CA ALA A 33 -32.15 8.66 -33.20
C ALA A 33 -33.14 9.75 -32.79
N ALA A 34 -33.87 10.38 -33.72
CA ALA A 34 -34.78 11.45 -33.34
C ALA A 34 -36.15 10.95 -32.81
N ALA A 35 -36.54 9.69 -33.04
CA ALA A 35 -37.84 9.18 -32.59
C ALA A 35 -37.78 8.42 -31.25
N SER A 36 -36.62 8.04 -30.74
CA SER A 36 -36.47 7.41 -29.41
C SER A 36 -36.23 8.43 -28.28
N ASP A 37 -35.70 9.60 -28.61
CA ASP A 37 -35.36 10.66 -27.65
C ASP A 37 -36.61 11.34 -27.05
N ASP A 38 -37.63 11.58 -27.86
CA ASP A 38 -38.85 12.24 -27.38
C ASP A 38 -39.62 11.40 -26.35
N ASN A 39 -39.66 10.08 -26.53
CA ASN A 39 -40.34 9.17 -25.62
C ASN A 39 -39.56 9.00 -24.29
N GLU A 40 -38.24 9.02 -24.34
CA GLU A 40 -37.37 8.95 -23.15
C GLU A 40 -37.41 10.29 -22.38
N GLN A 41 -37.38 11.41 -23.05
CA GLN A 41 -37.53 12.75 -22.44
C GLN A 41 -38.90 12.93 -21.79
N GLN A 42 -39.99 12.45 -22.41
CA GLN A 42 -41.33 12.46 -21.80
C GLN A 42 -41.39 11.59 -20.52
N LYS A 43 -40.80 10.41 -20.53
CA LYS A 43 -40.73 9.55 -19.33
C LYS A 43 -39.89 10.18 -18.21
N ILE A 44 -38.77 10.84 -18.54
CA ILE A 44 -37.96 11.59 -17.58
C ILE A 44 -38.74 12.72 -16.94
N ALA A 45 -39.48 13.50 -17.75
CA ALA A 45 -40.31 14.59 -17.26
C ALA A 45 -41.46 14.08 -16.38
N ALA A 46 -42.10 12.96 -16.77
CA ALA A 46 -43.15 12.33 -16.00
C ALA A 46 -42.62 11.82 -14.64
N GLY A 47 -41.47 11.16 -14.60
CA GLY A 47 -40.87 10.70 -13.35
C GLY A 47 -40.54 11.83 -12.39
N LYS A 48 -39.98 12.93 -12.87
CA LYS A 48 -39.70 14.12 -12.06
C LYS A 48 -40.98 14.78 -11.54
N SER A 49 -42.05 14.80 -12.35
CA SER A 49 -43.35 15.35 -11.95
C SER A 49 -43.98 14.56 -10.82
N ILE A 50 -43.78 13.24 -10.74
CA ILE A 50 -44.27 12.39 -9.65
C ILE A 50 -43.60 12.80 -8.33
N PHE A 51 -42.29 13.01 -8.32
CA PHE A 51 -41.57 13.48 -7.11
C PHE A 51 -42.14 14.82 -6.63
N ALA A 52 -42.27 15.79 -7.52
CA ALA A 52 -42.84 17.10 -7.18
C ALA A 52 -44.31 16.99 -6.70
N GLN A 53 -45.11 16.14 -7.32
CA GLN A 53 -46.52 15.93 -6.97
C GLN A 53 -46.71 15.41 -5.55
N TYR A 54 -45.81 14.55 -5.08
CA TYR A 54 -45.90 13.95 -3.75
C TYR A 54 -44.94 14.59 -2.73
N GLY A 55 -44.34 15.76 -3.04
CA GLY A 55 -43.47 16.50 -2.12
C GLY A 55 -42.21 15.76 -1.77
N ILE A 56 -41.72 14.87 -2.63
CA ILE A 56 -40.43 14.18 -2.42
C ILE A 56 -39.33 15.15 -2.86
N ASP A 57 -38.48 15.50 -1.92
CA ASP A 57 -37.26 16.27 -2.19
C ASP A 57 -36.31 15.46 -3.08
N ASP A 58 -35.65 16.12 -4.04
CA ASP A 58 -34.57 15.53 -4.85
C ASP A 58 -33.41 15.02 -4.00
N ASP A 59 -33.27 15.48 -2.76
CA ASP A 59 -32.27 14.99 -1.81
C ASP A 59 -32.70 13.74 -1.02
N LEU A 60 -33.98 13.38 -1.04
CA LEU A 60 -34.48 12.17 -0.36
C LEU A 60 -33.73 10.89 -0.79
N PRO A 61 -33.44 10.64 -2.09
CA PRO A 61 -32.64 9.49 -2.51
C PRO A 61 -31.25 9.44 -1.87
N LYS A 62 -30.65 10.59 -1.54
CA LYS A 62 -29.36 10.66 -0.86
C LYS A 62 -29.42 10.10 0.55
N LEU A 63 -30.51 10.35 1.28
CA LEU A 63 -30.69 9.83 2.64
C LEU A 63 -30.76 8.30 2.66
N GLY A 64 -31.25 7.69 1.58
CA GLY A 64 -31.21 6.24 1.39
C GLY A 64 -29.78 5.69 1.34
N VAL A 65 -28.83 6.50 0.93
CA VAL A 65 -27.41 6.09 0.77
C VAL A 65 -26.59 6.44 2.00
N SER A 66 -26.74 7.65 2.50
CA SER A 66 -25.94 8.15 3.61
C SER A 66 -26.72 9.14 4.46
N SER A 67 -26.89 8.81 5.71
CA SER A 67 -27.38 9.73 6.75
C SER A 67 -26.45 10.92 6.97
N LEU A 68 -25.17 10.79 6.60
CA LEU A 68 -24.16 11.85 6.71
C LEU A 68 -24.44 13.10 5.85
N VAL A 69 -25.47 13.10 5.02
CA VAL A 69 -25.93 14.28 4.26
C VAL A 69 -26.81 15.21 5.09
N GLN A 70 -27.29 14.77 6.25
CA GLN A 70 -28.12 15.58 7.14
C GLN A 70 -27.25 16.65 7.85
N GLY A 71 -27.62 17.92 7.73
CA GLY A 71 -27.04 19.04 8.46
C GLY A 71 -25.53 19.25 8.32
N GLY A 72 -24.99 20.26 8.94
CA GLY A 72 -23.55 20.54 9.03
C GLY A 72 -22.81 19.62 10.00
N HIS A 73 -23.47 19.26 11.10
CA HIS A 73 -22.95 18.38 12.13
C HIS A 73 -23.95 17.26 12.43
N LEU A 74 -23.44 16.06 12.64
CA LEU A 74 -24.24 14.88 12.90
C LEU A 74 -23.50 13.94 13.84
N VAL A 75 -24.19 13.43 14.84
CA VAL A 75 -23.72 12.34 15.69
C VAL A 75 -24.67 11.16 15.53
N GLU A 76 -24.16 10.01 15.17
CA GLU A 76 -24.92 8.78 14.98
C GLU A 76 -24.37 7.66 15.85
N HIS A 77 -25.28 6.88 16.40
CA HIS A 77 -24.97 5.63 17.09
C HIS A 77 -25.16 4.47 16.12
N VAL A 78 -24.11 3.68 15.91
CA VAL A 78 -24.08 2.56 14.98
C VAL A 78 -23.84 1.28 15.74
N THR A 79 -24.79 0.35 15.64
CA THR A 79 -24.63 -1.02 16.13
C THR A 79 -24.54 -1.96 14.94
N ARG A 80 -23.49 -2.76 14.86
CA ARG A 80 -23.24 -3.70 13.79
C ARG A 80 -23.03 -5.10 14.34
N THR A 81 -23.78 -6.07 13.85
CA THR A 81 -23.68 -7.48 14.17
C THR A 81 -23.26 -8.26 12.92
N VAL A 82 -22.16 -8.98 12.99
CA VAL A 82 -21.67 -9.83 11.91
C VAL A 82 -21.68 -11.28 12.37
N THR A 83 -22.46 -12.11 11.67
CA THR A 83 -22.46 -13.56 11.86
C THR A 83 -21.67 -14.21 10.74
N TYR A 84 -20.52 -14.81 11.07
CA TYR A 84 -19.65 -15.46 10.11
C TYR A 84 -19.05 -16.74 10.70
N ARG A 85 -19.14 -17.86 9.98
CA ARG A 85 -18.65 -19.17 10.47
C ARG A 85 -19.21 -19.55 11.85
N ASP A 86 -20.51 -19.36 12.05
CA ASP A 86 -21.22 -19.64 13.33
C ASP A 86 -20.76 -18.80 14.54
N LYS A 87 -19.91 -17.80 14.31
CA LYS A 87 -19.53 -16.79 15.29
C LYS A 87 -20.31 -15.52 15.08
N VAL A 88 -20.77 -14.94 16.18
CA VAL A 88 -21.48 -13.66 16.20
C VAL A 88 -20.56 -12.63 16.84
N HIS A 89 -20.30 -11.56 16.10
CA HIS A 89 -19.52 -10.41 16.57
C HIS A 89 -20.42 -9.18 16.54
N GLN A 90 -20.49 -8.48 17.66
CA GLN A 90 -21.23 -7.25 17.79
C GLN A 90 -20.28 -6.10 18.11
N SER A 91 -20.50 -4.97 17.46
CA SER A 91 -19.77 -3.74 17.71
C SER A 91 -20.72 -2.56 17.81
N THR A 92 -20.35 -1.62 18.66
CA THR A 92 -21.08 -0.37 18.83
C THR A 92 -20.08 0.79 18.75
N VAL A 93 -20.38 1.75 17.89
CA VAL A 93 -19.55 2.94 17.69
C VAL A 93 -20.41 4.18 17.49
N TYR A 94 -19.80 5.34 17.67
CA TYR A 94 -20.39 6.62 17.29
C TYR A 94 -19.68 7.15 16.05
N LEU A 95 -20.46 7.62 15.07
CA LEU A 95 -19.97 8.39 13.94
C LEU A 95 -20.21 9.87 14.23
N VAL A 96 -19.15 10.67 14.19
CA VAL A 96 -19.22 12.11 14.42
C VAL A 96 -18.78 12.83 13.17
N LYS A 97 -19.67 13.61 12.59
CA LYS A 97 -19.41 14.48 11.45
C LYS A 97 -19.45 15.94 11.91
N ASN A 98 -18.37 16.66 11.63
CA ASN A 98 -18.31 18.11 11.81
C ASN A 98 -17.95 18.77 10.48
N THR A 99 -18.59 19.90 10.17
CA THR A 99 -18.26 20.73 9.02
C THR A 99 -17.80 22.10 9.50
N ASP A 100 -16.61 22.53 9.07
CA ASP A 100 -16.10 23.85 9.41
C ASP A 100 -16.76 24.95 8.55
N ARG A 101 -16.48 26.22 8.88
CA ARG A 101 -17.01 27.38 8.13
C ARG A 101 -16.54 27.46 6.67
N LYS A 102 -15.50 26.68 6.29
CA LYS A 102 -14.98 26.61 4.93
C LYS A 102 -15.55 25.43 4.16
N GLY A 103 -16.41 24.61 4.80
CA GLY A 103 -16.99 23.41 4.21
C GLY A 103 -16.09 22.18 4.29
N ASN A 104 -14.96 22.23 5.00
CA ASN A 104 -14.17 21.05 5.25
C ASN A 104 -14.91 20.14 6.23
N ILE A 105 -14.88 18.84 5.94
CA ILE A 105 -15.58 17.85 6.74
C ILE A 105 -14.56 17.04 7.53
N ASP A 106 -14.78 17.01 8.85
CA ASP A 106 -14.10 16.15 9.79
C ASP A 106 -15.06 15.02 10.18
N LEU A 107 -14.69 13.80 9.86
CA LEU A 107 -15.48 12.61 10.12
C LEU A 107 -14.69 11.68 11.02
N ARG A 108 -15.27 11.29 12.17
CA ARG A 108 -14.59 10.50 13.19
C ARG A 108 -15.45 9.34 13.65
N ILE A 109 -14.77 8.25 14.00
CA ILE A 109 -15.35 7.10 14.68
C ILE A 109 -14.90 7.16 16.14
N LYS A 110 -15.87 7.17 17.07
CA LYS A 110 -15.59 7.10 18.51
C LYS A 110 -16.11 5.77 19.07
N TYR A 111 -15.30 5.11 19.88
CA TYR A 111 -15.63 3.79 20.41
C TYR A 111 -14.96 3.51 21.76
N ASP A 112 -15.61 2.67 22.57
CA ASP A 112 -14.99 2.08 23.76
C ASP A 112 -14.20 0.83 23.33
N GLU A 113 -12.88 0.86 23.51
CA GLU A 113 -12.01 -0.28 23.16
C GLU A 113 -12.38 -1.56 23.92
N ASN A 114 -12.89 -1.44 25.15
CA ASN A 114 -13.29 -2.61 25.96
C ASN A 114 -14.63 -3.19 25.51
N ALA A 115 -15.43 -2.46 24.76
CA ALA A 115 -16.71 -2.91 24.22
C ALA A 115 -16.59 -3.52 22.81
N LEU A 116 -15.40 -3.49 22.21
CA LEU A 116 -15.15 -4.14 20.94
C LEU A 116 -14.69 -5.58 21.17
N ASP A 117 -15.28 -6.48 20.39
CA ASP A 117 -14.75 -7.84 20.27
C ASP A 117 -13.29 -7.77 19.74
N GLU A 118 -12.40 -8.67 20.22
CA GLU A 118 -10.95 -8.69 19.94
C GLU A 118 -10.55 -8.78 18.44
N GLN A 119 -11.41 -8.38 17.52
CA GLN A 119 -11.11 -8.34 16.09
C GLN A 119 -10.45 -7.02 15.72
N GLU A 120 -9.14 -7.05 15.50
CA GLU A 120 -8.32 -5.92 15.05
C GLU A 120 -8.87 -5.21 13.79
N ASP A 121 -9.72 -5.88 12.99
CA ASP A 121 -10.19 -5.37 11.69
C ASP A 121 -11.53 -4.63 11.74
N LEU A 122 -12.20 -4.60 12.89
CA LEU A 122 -13.58 -4.12 12.97
C LEU A 122 -13.70 -2.61 12.70
N ILE A 123 -12.84 -1.82 13.32
CA ILE A 123 -12.82 -0.36 13.12
C ILE A 123 -12.46 -0.02 11.68
N GLU A 124 -11.51 -0.72 11.07
CA GLU A 124 -11.16 -0.56 9.67
C GLU A 124 -12.33 -0.89 8.72
N GLN A 125 -13.12 -1.91 9.03
CA GLN A 125 -14.34 -2.24 8.26
C GLN A 125 -15.39 -1.12 8.38
N ILE A 126 -15.60 -0.57 9.58
CA ILE A 126 -16.51 0.56 9.80
C ILE A 126 -15.99 1.80 9.07
N GLU A 127 -14.71 2.10 9.16
CA GLU A 127 -14.07 3.20 8.45
C GLU A 127 -14.29 3.10 6.92
N ASN A 128 -14.06 1.91 6.35
CA ASN A 128 -14.25 1.67 4.92
C ASN A 128 -15.72 1.81 4.50
N ALA A 129 -16.66 1.28 5.30
CA ALA A 129 -18.08 1.42 5.06
C ALA A 129 -18.53 2.90 5.13
N THR A 130 -18.08 3.63 6.15
CA THR A 130 -18.38 5.05 6.36
C THR A 130 -17.81 5.91 5.22
N ARG A 131 -16.59 5.66 4.79
CA ARG A 131 -15.97 6.32 3.64
C ARG A 131 -16.76 6.08 2.36
N THR A 132 -17.19 4.84 2.13
CA THR A 132 -17.99 4.47 0.96
C THR A 132 -19.33 5.20 0.99
N GLN A 133 -20.05 5.18 2.11
CA GLN A 133 -21.32 5.91 2.28
C GLN A 133 -21.16 7.41 2.04
N TYR A 134 -20.10 8.00 2.58
CA TYR A 134 -19.81 9.41 2.40
C TYR A 134 -19.56 9.79 0.92
N ARG A 135 -18.85 8.96 0.18
CA ARG A 135 -18.62 9.15 -1.27
C ARG A 135 -19.90 8.97 -2.08
N LEU A 136 -20.69 7.97 -1.72
CA LEU A 136 -21.97 7.68 -2.38
C LEU A 136 -22.96 8.86 -2.34
N ARG A 137 -22.89 9.72 -1.33
CA ARG A 137 -23.77 10.89 -1.23
C ARG A 137 -23.75 11.79 -2.46
N HIS A 138 -22.62 11.89 -3.15
CA HIS A 138 -22.49 12.69 -4.36
C HIS A 138 -23.21 12.06 -5.57
N TRP A 139 -23.38 10.75 -5.56
CA TRP A 139 -23.97 9.96 -6.64
C TRP A 139 -25.44 9.61 -6.39
N ALA A 140 -25.87 9.71 -5.16
CA ALA A 140 -27.20 9.29 -4.73
C ALA A 140 -28.35 10.18 -5.25
N GLN A 141 -28.05 11.37 -5.76
CA GLN A 141 -29.01 12.20 -6.49
C GLN A 141 -29.41 11.60 -7.84
N SER A 142 -28.60 10.65 -8.35
CA SER A 142 -28.80 10.06 -9.66
C SER A 142 -29.72 8.85 -9.56
N TYR A 143 -31.01 9.07 -9.48
CA TYR A 143 -32.01 8.02 -9.73
C TYR A 143 -32.37 7.97 -11.21
N ASP A 144 -32.96 6.86 -11.65
CA ASP A 144 -33.46 6.68 -13.01
C ASP A 144 -34.88 7.23 -13.10
N PRO A 145 -35.11 8.43 -13.63
CA PRO A 145 -36.45 9.03 -13.69
C PRO A 145 -37.44 8.20 -14.51
N THR A 146 -36.94 7.38 -15.45
CA THR A 146 -37.79 6.53 -16.29
C THR A 146 -38.34 5.33 -15.54
N SER A 147 -37.82 5.05 -14.35
CA SER A 147 -38.22 3.95 -13.48
C SER A 147 -39.18 4.37 -12.36
N VAL A 148 -39.53 5.66 -12.29
CA VAL A 148 -40.40 6.18 -11.22
C VAL A 148 -41.82 5.76 -11.45
N GLU A 149 -42.41 5.07 -10.47
CA GLU A 149 -43.80 4.63 -10.46
C GLU A 149 -44.45 5.00 -9.13
N ALA A 150 -45.69 5.45 -9.16
CA ALA A 150 -46.49 5.74 -7.98
C ALA A 150 -47.73 4.86 -7.94
N ILE A 151 -47.98 4.25 -6.79
CA ILE A 151 -49.17 3.43 -6.54
C ILE A 151 -49.90 3.98 -5.32
N THR A 152 -51.19 4.25 -5.45
CA THR A 152 -52.01 4.69 -4.33
C THR A 152 -52.84 3.50 -3.83
N ASP A 153 -52.80 3.25 -2.51
CA ASP A 153 -53.61 2.22 -1.87
C ASP A 153 -55.07 2.65 -1.66
N ALA A 154 -55.92 1.72 -1.20
CA ALA A 154 -57.33 1.98 -0.92
C ALA A 154 -57.58 3.02 0.18
N ASN A 155 -56.59 3.31 1.02
CA ASN A 155 -56.64 4.28 2.12
C ASN A 155 -56.11 5.66 1.69
N GLY A 156 -55.65 5.82 0.47
CA GLY A 156 -55.09 7.06 -0.05
C GLY A 156 -53.57 7.24 0.26
N ASN A 157 -52.91 6.23 0.85
CA ASN A 157 -51.48 6.28 1.00
C ASN A 157 -50.79 6.00 -0.33
N VAL A 158 -49.67 6.64 -0.55
CA VAL A 158 -48.92 6.54 -1.80
C VAL A 158 -47.61 5.84 -1.57
N SER A 159 -47.29 4.89 -2.43
CA SER A 159 -45.94 4.30 -2.51
C SER A 159 -45.28 4.73 -3.82
N VAL A 160 -44.15 5.38 -3.75
CA VAL A 160 -43.34 5.76 -4.91
C VAL A 160 -42.12 4.85 -4.97
N SER A 161 -41.94 4.20 -6.12
CA SER A 161 -40.78 3.32 -6.36
C SER A 161 -39.90 3.85 -7.49
N PHE A 162 -38.60 3.64 -7.38
CA PHE A 162 -37.63 4.00 -8.40
C PHE A 162 -36.34 3.18 -8.26
N ASN A 163 -35.50 3.22 -9.29
CA ASN A 163 -34.16 2.62 -9.26
C ASN A 163 -33.08 3.70 -9.17
N TYR A 164 -31.96 3.41 -8.56
CA TYR A 164 -30.80 4.26 -8.70
C TYR A 164 -30.26 4.23 -10.14
N SER A 165 -29.62 5.34 -10.56
CA SER A 165 -29.08 5.45 -11.91
C SER A 165 -27.98 4.40 -12.14
N LYS A 166 -27.98 3.86 -13.36
CA LYS A 166 -26.92 2.95 -13.83
C LYS A 166 -25.78 3.66 -14.53
N TYR A 167 -25.93 4.97 -14.78
CA TYR A 167 -24.96 5.76 -15.54
C TYR A 167 -24.08 6.60 -14.62
N GLY A 168 -22.83 6.79 -15.02
CA GLY A 168 -21.90 7.69 -14.33
C GLY A 168 -21.38 7.18 -12.99
N LEU A 169 -21.77 5.99 -12.53
CA LEU A 169 -21.30 5.43 -11.28
C LEU A 169 -19.84 5.00 -11.40
N PRO A 170 -18.95 5.43 -10.50
CA PRO A 170 -17.63 4.83 -10.35
C PRO A 170 -17.72 3.31 -10.19
N GLN A 171 -16.68 2.60 -10.64
CA GLN A 171 -16.70 1.14 -10.66
C GLN A 171 -16.87 0.54 -9.25
N ASP A 172 -16.35 1.21 -8.24
CA ASP A 172 -16.40 0.82 -6.84
C ASP A 172 -17.80 0.84 -6.23
N ILE A 173 -18.69 1.69 -6.72
CA ILE A 173 -20.09 1.79 -6.28
C ILE A 173 -21.07 1.32 -7.35
N ALA A 174 -20.59 0.64 -8.37
CA ALA A 174 -21.41 0.19 -9.50
C ALA A 174 -22.54 -0.77 -9.11
N TYR A 175 -22.49 -1.37 -7.92
CA TYR A 175 -23.55 -2.20 -7.37
C TYR A 175 -24.85 -1.43 -7.10
N PHE A 176 -24.79 -0.12 -6.92
CA PHE A 176 -25.96 0.75 -6.74
C PHE A 176 -26.98 0.63 -7.86
N ARG A 177 -26.54 0.40 -9.09
CA ARG A 177 -27.43 0.14 -10.24
C ARG A 177 -28.33 -1.09 -10.07
N PHE A 178 -28.08 -1.93 -9.06
CA PHE A 178 -28.87 -3.12 -8.77
C PHE A 178 -29.88 -2.92 -7.65
N LEU A 179 -29.88 -1.74 -7.03
CA LEU A 179 -30.78 -1.40 -5.95
C LEU A 179 -32.04 -0.72 -6.51
N SER A 180 -33.17 -1.03 -5.88
CA SER A 180 -34.43 -0.35 -6.07
C SER A 180 -34.91 0.22 -4.74
N VAL A 181 -35.63 1.33 -4.82
CA VAL A 181 -36.11 2.10 -3.68
C VAL A 181 -37.62 2.14 -3.74
N LYS A 182 -38.26 1.99 -2.57
CA LYS A 182 -39.71 2.22 -2.38
C LYS A 182 -39.86 3.20 -1.21
N VAL A 183 -40.57 4.27 -1.43
CA VAL A 183 -40.91 5.30 -0.44
C VAL A 183 -42.40 5.25 -0.15
N ASP A 184 -42.78 5.04 1.09
CA ASP A 184 -44.13 5.10 1.55
C ASP A 184 -44.46 6.49 2.07
N ILE A 185 -45.48 7.12 1.52
CA ILE A 185 -45.92 8.49 1.82
C ILE A 185 -47.28 8.41 2.49
N VAL A 186 -47.38 8.94 3.69
CA VAL A 186 -48.60 9.01 4.48
C VAL A 186 -48.91 10.47 4.80
N ASN A 187 -50.13 10.92 4.54
CA ASN A 187 -50.54 12.32 4.75
C ASN A 187 -49.60 13.33 4.04
N GLY A 188 -49.09 12.98 2.86
CA GLY A 188 -48.22 13.84 2.06
C GLY A 188 -46.77 13.96 2.55
N LYS A 189 -46.34 13.11 3.49
CA LYS A 189 -44.96 13.11 4.01
C LYS A 189 -44.34 11.71 3.86
N PRO A 190 -43.08 11.60 3.42
CA PRO A 190 -42.34 10.34 3.47
C PRO A 190 -42.24 9.84 4.91
N GLN A 191 -42.64 8.61 5.16
CA GLN A 191 -42.52 7.98 6.48
C GLN A 191 -41.54 6.82 6.49
N LYS A 192 -41.45 6.08 5.40
CA LYS A 192 -40.59 4.91 5.30
C LYS A 192 -39.99 4.81 3.91
N MET A 193 -38.73 4.42 3.89
CA MET A 193 -38.04 4.05 2.65
C MET A 193 -37.49 2.63 2.79
N VAL A 194 -37.68 1.81 1.78
CA VAL A 194 -37.13 0.46 1.69
C VAL A 194 -36.23 0.38 0.48
N ILE A 195 -35.01 -0.05 0.66
CA ILE A 195 -34.04 -0.28 -0.42
C ILE A 195 -33.73 -1.77 -0.46
N SER A 196 -33.84 -2.38 -1.63
CA SER A 196 -33.58 -3.79 -1.83
C SER A 196 -32.81 -4.04 -3.13
N ASN A 197 -32.09 -5.15 -3.20
CA ASN A 197 -31.40 -5.51 -4.43
C ASN A 197 -32.29 -6.30 -5.36
N ARG A 198 -32.21 -6.00 -6.66
CA ARG A 198 -32.91 -6.72 -7.74
C ARG A 198 -32.15 -7.95 -8.22
N ARG A 199 -30.87 -8.06 -7.91
CA ARG A 199 -29.97 -9.18 -8.21
C ARG A 199 -28.76 -9.19 -7.29
N PRO A 200 -28.09 -10.33 -7.10
CA PRO A 200 -26.87 -10.41 -6.33
C PRO A 200 -25.78 -9.47 -6.86
N PHE A 201 -24.93 -9.00 -5.94
CA PHE A 201 -23.81 -8.13 -6.26
C PHE A 201 -22.63 -8.39 -5.31
N LYS A 202 -21.47 -7.80 -5.60
CA LYS A 202 -20.28 -7.94 -4.76
C LYS A 202 -20.02 -6.64 -4.00
N LEU A 203 -19.81 -6.77 -2.68
CA LEU A 203 -19.48 -5.66 -1.77
C LEU A 203 -18.46 -6.14 -0.72
N ASP A 204 -17.35 -5.47 -0.57
CA ASP A 204 -16.29 -5.73 0.42
C ASP A 204 -15.89 -7.22 0.53
N GLY A 205 -15.67 -7.85 -0.64
CA GLY A 205 -15.32 -9.26 -0.74
C GLY A 205 -16.46 -10.24 -0.42
N THR A 206 -17.67 -9.74 -0.13
CA THR A 206 -18.88 -10.52 0.08
C THR A 206 -19.67 -10.59 -1.21
N ASN A 207 -20.09 -11.79 -1.61
CA ASN A 207 -21.13 -11.96 -2.63
C ASN A 207 -22.47 -11.81 -1.93
N VAL A 208 -23.09 -10.64 -2.06
CA VAL A 208 -24.36 -10.29 -1.44
C VAL A 208 -25.48 -10.92 -2.26
N GLU A 209 -26.27 -11.76 -1.63
CA GLU A 209 -27.44 -12.42 -2.21
C GLU A 209 -28.71 -11.60 -1.95
N GLN A 210 -28.87 -11.16 -0.70
CA GLN A 210 -29.97 -10.31 -0.28
C GLN A 210 -29.46 -9.08 0.47
N TYR A 211 -30.00 -7.93 0.10
CA TYR A 211 -29.77 -6.66 0.75
C TYR A 211 -31.11 -5.98 0.97
N ASN A 212 -31.43 -5.71 2.23
CA ASN A 212 -32.62 -4.99 2.63
C ASN A 212 -32.23 -3.87 3.59
N GLN A 213 -32.62 -2.64 3.26
CA GLN A 213 -32.43 -1.48 4.11
C GLN A 213 -33.78 -0.83 4.35
N HIS A 214 -34.12 -0.64 5.60
CA HIS A 214 -35.31 0.05 6.04
C HIS A 214 -34.90 1.36 6.69
N ILE A 215 -35.52 2.45 6.31
CA ILE A 215 -35.32 3.78 6.87
C ILE A 215 -36.67 4.30 7.30
N SER A 216 -36.79 4.71 8.57
CA SER A 216 -37.89 5.52 9.07
C SER A 216 -37.48 6.98 9.10
N PHE A 217 -38.45 7.84 8.86
CA PHE A 217 -38.26 9.30 8.88
C PHE A 217 -39.10 9.93 9.95
N ASP A 218 -38.55 10.97 10.58
CA ASP A 218 -39.29 11.89 11.42
C ASP A 218 -39.22 13.32 10.86
N THR A 219 -40.14 14.17 11.26
CA THR A 219 -40.21 15.56 10.84
C THR A 219 -40.00 16.45 12.05
N LEU A 220 -38.92 17.22 12.00
CA LEU A 220 -38.60 18.19 13.04
C LEU A 220 -39.65 19.30 13.13
N SER A 221 -39.59 20.09 14.21
CA SER A 221 -40.48 21.23 14.47
C SER A 221 -40.43 22.30 13.36
N ASN A 222 -39.28 22.42 12.67
CA ASN A 222 -39.07 23.33 11.54
C ASN A 222 -39.55 22.77 10.22
N GLY A 223 -40.12 21.54 10.19
CA GLY A 223 -40.62 20.84 9.00
C GLY A 223 -39.58 20.06 8.22
N LYS A 224 -38.30 20.06 8.65
CA LYS A 224 -37.23 19.30 8.01
C LYS A 224 -37.40 17.79 8.27
N LEU A 225 -37.26 16.99 7.21
CA LEU A 225 -37.27 15.53 7.28
C LEU A 225 -35.89 15.03 7.72
N ILE A 226 -35.86 14.16 8.73
CA ILE A 226 -34.67 13.49 9.21
C ILE A 226 -34.87 11.98 9.22
N ILE A 227 -33.75 11.26 9.23
CA ILE A 227 -33.77 9.81 9.50
C ILE A 227 -33.96 9.64 11.01
N ASP A 228 -34.95 8.84 11.39
CA ASP A 228 -35.19 8.41 12.77
C ASP A 228 -34.41 7.11 13.06
N GLU A 229 -34.48 6.13 12.16
CA GLU A 229 -33.72 4.89 12.24
C GLU A 229 -33.37 4.39 10.84
N LYS A 230 -32.18 3.84 10.70
CA LYS A 230 -31.77 3.09 9.51
C LYS A 230 -31.34 1.69 9.92
N TYR A 231 -32.04 0.68 9.43
CA TYR A 231 -31.78 -0.74 9.64
C TYR A 231 -31.36 -1.39 8.34
N ILE A 232 -30.19 -2.05 8.33
CA ILE A 232 -29.65 -2.75 7.16
C ILE A 232 -29.48 -4.22 7.51
N GLU A 233 -30.02 -5.09 6.68
CA GLU A 233 -29.79 -6.53 6.73
C GLU A 233 -29.21 -7.01 5.41
N MET A 234 -28.03 -7.66 5.49
CA MET A 234 -27.33 -8.18 4.33
C MET A 234 -26.95 -9.64 4.56
N THR A 235 -27.30 -10.51 3.61
CA THR A 235 -26.91 -11.92 3.64
C THR A 235 -26.19 -12.29 2.35
N GLY A 236 -25.26 -13.24 2.44
CA GLY A 236 -24.49 -13.69 1.29
C GLY A 236 -23.37 -14.65 1.67
N THR A 237 -22.32 -14.66 0.85
CA THR A 237 -21.15 -15.53 1.07
C THR A 237 -19.86 -14.74 1.01
N LYS A 238 -18.97 -14.96 2.00
CA LYS A 238 -17.62 -14.41 2.05
C LYS A 238 -16.61 -15.56 2.09
N LYS A 239 -15.65 -15.58 1.14
CA LYS A 239 -14.68 -16.70 1.01
C LYS A 239 -15.37 -18.09 0.98
N GLY A 240 -16.56 -18.18 0.32
CA GLY A 240 -17.32 -19.42 0.20
C GLY A 240 -18.07 -19.88 1.46
N LYS A 241 -18.15 -19.07 2.50
CA LYS A 241 -18.88 -19.34 3.74
C LYS A 241 -20.02 -18.33 3.92
N PRO A 242 -21.16 -18.74 4.50
CA PRO A 242 -22.28 -17.85 4.73
C PRO A 242 -21.89 -16.71 5.68
N ILE A 243 -22.42 -15.53 5.38
CA ILE A 243 -22.27 -14.34 6.21
C ILE A 243 -23.62 -13.62 6.30
N LYS A 244 -23.94 -13.12 7.50
CA LYS A 244 -25.06 -12.21 7.73
C LYS A 244 -24.53 -10.98 8.45
N ILE A 245 -24.89 -9.79 7.96
CA ILE A 245 -24.57 -8.51 8.57
C ILE A 245 -25.87 -7.79 8.86
N VAL A 246 -26.01 -7.35 10.09
CA VAL A 246 -27.12 -6.49 10.55
C VAL A 246 -26.51 -5.22 11.09
N GLU A 247 -26.99 -4.06 10.62
CA GLU A 247 -26.51 -2.75 11.07
C GLU A 247 -27.71 -1.87 11.37
N THR A 248 -27.71 -1.24 12.55
CA THR A 248 -28.69 -0.24 12.95
C THR A 248 -27.96 1.08 13.17
N VAL A 249 -28.48 2.15 12.57
CA VAL A 249 -27.95 3.51 12.70
C VAL A 249 -29.06 4.39 13.23
N GLU A 250 -28.81 5.03 14.36
CA GLU A 250 -29.73 5.92 15.05
C GLU A 250 -29.08 7.30 15.23
N PRO A 251 -29.75 8.40 14.88
CA PRO A 251 -29.22 9.73 15.12
C PRO A 251 -29.23 10.04 16.63
N VAL A 252 -28.17 10.68 17.09
CA VAL A 252 -28.03 11.13 18.47
C VAL A 252 -28.24 12.63 18.60
N ALA A 253 -27.64 13.38 17.69
CA ALA A 253 -27.79 14.83 17.60
C ALA A 253 -27.43 15.32 16.19
N PHE A 254 -28.08 16.39 15.77
CA PHE A 254 -27.65 17.08 14.58
C PHE A 254 -27.79 18.60 14.73
N TYR A 255 -26.96 19.32 13.97
CA TYR A 255 -26.90 20.78 13.96
C TYR A 255 -26.98 21.25 12.52
N ASP A 256 -27.79 22.26 12.29
CA ASP A 256 -27.95 22.91 11.00
C ASP A 256 -27.10 24.21 10.95
N ASP A 257 -26.86 24.71 9.74
CA ASP A 257 -26.22 26.01 9.49
C ASP A 257 -27.00 27.20 10.09
N THR A 258 -28.28 26.99 10.43
CA THR A 258 -29.13 27.97 11.10
C THR A 258 -28.94 28.04 12.61
N ALA A 259 -27.98 27.32 13.17
CA ALA A 259 -27.72 27.15 14.60
C ALA A 259 -28.86 26.49 15.40
N GLU A 260 -29.82 25.89 14.75
CA GLU A 260 -30.79 25.00 15.41
C GLU A 260 -30.09 23.70 15.81
N VAL A 261 -30.14 23.42 17.11
CA VAL A 261 -29.57 22.21 17.72
C VAL A 261 -30.72 21.28 18.01
N GLU A 262 -30.74 20.11 17.40
CA GLU A 262 -31.67 19.05 17.75
C GLU A 262 -30.92 17.90 18.42
N ILE A 263 -31.12 17.73 19.72
CA ILE A 263 -30.58 16.63 20.49
C ILE A 263 -31.68 15.58 20.61
N ILE A 264 -31.49 14.45 19.96
CA ILE A 264 -32.46 13.35 19.92
C ILE A 264 -32.26 12.45 21.14
N ASP A 265 -30.99 12.14 21.46
CA ASP A 265 -30.63 11.32 22.62
C ASP A 265 -29.54 12.00 23.47
N HIS A 266 -29.97 12.61 24.58
CA HIS A 266 -29.09 13.28 25.52
C HIS A 266 -28.12 12.34 26.24
N GLN A 267 -28.55 11.10 26.52
CA GLN A 267 -27.69 10.13 27.21
C GLN A 267 -26.53 9.72 26.32
N ARG A 268 -26.82 9.30 25.09
CA ARG A 268 -25.80 8.91 24.11
C ARG A 268 -24.89 10.06 23.74
N LEU A 269 -25.41 11.31 23.66
CA LEU A 269 -24.56 12.46 23.42
C LEU A 269 -23.54 12.70 24.55
N THR A 270 -23.93 12.41 25.79
CA THR A 270 -23.02 12.48 26.95
C THR A 270 -21.95 11.38 26.85
N GLU A 271 -22.32 10.17 26.44
CA GLU A 271 -21.39 9.06 26.25
C GLU A 271 -20.33 9.37 25.17
N VAL A 272 -20.73 9.99 24.06
CA VAL A 272 -19.79 10.42 22.99
C VAL A 272 -18.72 11.39 23.51
N SER A 273 -19.04 12.14 24.56
CA SER A 273 -18.13 13.12 25.18
C SER A 273 -17.20 12.48 26.21
N ASP A 274 -17.33 11.17 26.52
CA ASP A 274 -16.51 10.49 27.51
C ASP A 274 -15.04 10.41 27.02
N PRO A 275 -14.06 10.92 27.81
CA PRO A 275 -12.65 10.91 27.45
C PRO A 275 -12.02 9.51 27.36
N ARG A 276 -12.71 8.47 27.81
CA ARG A 276 -12.25 7.08 27.71
C ARG A 276 -12.46 6.52 26.30
N PHE A 277 -13.36 7.11 25.51
CA PHE A 277 -13.57 6.69 24.13
C PHE A 277 -12.35 7.04 23.28
N ARG A 278 -11.88 6.06 22.53
CA ARG A 278 -10.92 6.30 21.46
C ARG A 278 -11.59 6.96 20.28
N GLU A 279 -10.79 7.73 19.56
CA GLU A 279 -11.25 8.46 18.40
C GLU A 279 -10.31 8.20 17.22
N GLU A 280 -10.90 7.78 16.09
CA GLU A 280 -10.17 7.62 14.83
C GLU A 280 -10.77 8.49 13.75
N GLN A 281 -9.90 9.24 13.07
CA GLN A 281 -10.30 10.09 11.96
C GLN A 281 -10.48 9.27 10.69
N VAL A 282 -11.63 9.44 10.01
CA VAL A 282 -11.92 8.82 8.72
C VAL A 282 -11.43 9.72 7.59
N GLU A 283 -10.42 9.29 6.86
CA GLU A 283 -9.96 10.01 5.68
C GLU A 283 -10.92 9.79 4.51
N VAL A 284 -11.77 10.77 4.24
CA VAL A 284 -12.81 10.68 3.20
C VAL A 284 -12.27 10.86 1.78
N ASN A 285 -11.17 11.56 1.61
CA ASN A 285 -10.56 11.91 0.32
C ASN A 285 -9.12 11.43 0.23
N ARG A 286 -8.90 10.11 0.26
CA ARG A 286 -7.57 9.55 0.14
C ARG A 286 -7.17 9.47 -1.33
N THR A 287 -6.15 10.27 -1.74
CA THR A 287 -5.65 10.28 -3.12
C THR A 287 -4.82 9.03 -3.43
N PHE A 288 -4.03 8.57 -2.46
CA PHE A 288 -3.14 7.41 -2.62
C PHE A 288 -3.57 6.21 -1.77
N PRO A 289 -3.30 4.98 -2.24
CA PRO A 289 -2.85 4.65 -3.59
C PRO A 289 -3.95 4.94 -4.62
N LEU A 290 -3.56 5.45 -5.79
CA LEU A 290 -4.48 5.64 -6.92
C LEU A 290 -5.17 4.30 -7.23
N LEU A 291 -6.47 4.31 -7.54
CA LEU A 291 -7.29 3.11 -7.76
C LEU A 291 -7.48 2.23 -6.49
N GLY A 292 -7.07 2.70 -5.31
CA GLY A 292 -7.14 1.94 -4.06
C GLY A 292 -8.56 1.51 -3.71
N ASP A 293 -9.53 2.39 -3.92
CA ASP A 293 -10.93 2.10 -3.62
C ASP A 293 -11.49 0.92 -4.44
N MET A 294 -11.07 0.78 -5.69
CA MET A 294 -11.47 -0.35 -6.54
C MET A 294 -10.98 -1.70 -5.99
N VAL A 295 -9.80 -1.70 -5.40
CA VAL A 295 -9.17 -2.91 -4.86
C VAL A 295 -9.78 -3.28 -3.51
N ARG A 296 -10.02 -2.28 -2.64
CA ARG A 296 -10.69 -2.49 -1.34
C ARG A 296 -12.08 -3.11 -1.48
N GLN A 297 -12.84 -2.71 -2.50
CA GLN A 297 -14.15 -3.30 -2.77
C GLN A 297 -14.12 -4.78 -3.13
N GLN A 298 -12.99 -5.28 -3.58
CA GLN A 298 -12.80 -6.71 -3.77
C GLN A 298 -12.49 -7.44 -2.46
N GLY A 299 -12.50 -6.74 -1.31
CA GLY A 299 -12.14 -7.27 0.00
C GLY A 299 -10.63 -7.45 0.17
N ILE A 300 -9.85 -6.63 -0.52
CA ILE A 300 -8.38 -6.62 -0.40
C ILE A 300 -8.00 -5.40 0.42
N ASP A 301 -7.46 -5.63 1.60
CA ASP A 301 -6.91 -4.58 2.45
C ASP A 301 -5.64 -4.03 1.81
N LEU A 302 -5.55 -2.71 1.74
CA LEU A 302 -4.39 -2.02 1.21
C LEU A 302 -3.65 -1.33 2.35
N PRO A 303 -2.31 -1.36 2.34
CA PRO A 303 -1.53 -0.60 3.30
C PRO A 303 -1.80 0.90 3.14
N LEU A 304 -1.62 1.64 4.22
CA LEU A 304 -1.65 3.10 4.21
C LEU A 304 -0.64 3.65 3.18
N PRO A 305 -0.93 4.81 2.56
CA PRO A 305 -0.19 5.27 1.38
C PRO A 305 1.25 5.64 1.65
N PHE A 306 1.54 6.26 2.79
CA PHE A 306 2.87 6.74 3.12
C PHE A 306 3.51 5.86 4.18
N GLY A 307 4.81 5.67 4.09
CA GLY A 307 5.58 4.87 5.04
C GLY A 307 6.89 5.54 5.43
N LEU A 308 7.26 5.38 6.69
CA LEU A 308 8.58 5.69 7.21
C LEU A 308 9.11 4.43 7.89
N SER A 309 10.30 3.99 7.56
CA SER A 309 10.86 2.78 8.16
C SER A 309 12.35 2.90 8.43
N MET A 310 12.79 2.16 9.43
CA MET A 310 14.20 2.01 9.80
C MET A 310 14.61 0.56 9.57
N SER A 311 15.75 0.37 8.92
CA SER A 311 16.28 -0.96 8.63
C SER A 311 17.69 -1.10 9.16
N TYR A 312 17.96 -2.24 9.76
CA TYR A 312 19.29 -2.72 10.10
C TYR A 312 19.61 -3.93 9.24
N ARG A 313 20.78 -3.93 8.61
CA ARG A 313 21.29 -5.06 7.83
C ARG A 313 22.71 -5.36 8.27
N ASN A 314 22.95 -6.61 8.61
CA ASN A 314 24.27 -7.16 8.81
C ASN A 314 24.55 -8.15 7.67
N GLN A 315 25.69 -7.99 6.99
CA GLN A 315 26.08 -8.81 5.85
C GLN A 315 27.53 -9.25 5.99
N ASP A 316 27.75 -10.56 6.02
CA ASP A 316 29.07 -11.18 5.99
C ASP A 316 29.38 -11.64 4.57
N MET A 317 30.58 -11.35 4.10
CA MET A 317 31.07 -11.72 2.77
C MET A 317 32.48 -12.26 2.87
N SER A 318 32.75 -13.31 2.09
CA SER A 318 34.13 -13.80 1.86
C SER A 318 34.45 -13.60 0.37
N LEU A 319 35.38 -12.69 0.11
CA LEU A 319 35.66 -12.16 -1.22
C LEU A 319 37.01 -12.69 -1.70
N PRO A 320 37.09 -13.68 -2.60
CA PRO A 320 38.32 -14.02 -3.30
C PRO A 320 38.76 -12.83 -4.14
N THR A 321 40.07 -12.56 -4.09
CA THR A 321 40.66 -11.45 -4.87
C THR A 321 41.25 -11.99 -6.17
N ASN A 322 41.29 -11.17 -7.22
CA ASN A 322 41.81 -11.53 -8.53
C ASN A 322 42.86 -10.53 -9.06
N ASP A 323 42.96 -9.35 -8.49
CA ASP A 323 43.90 -8.32 -8.93
C ASP A 323 44.21 -7.34 -7.78
N PHE A 324 45.47 -6.91 -7.65
CA PHE A 324 45.90 -5.92 -6.66
C PHE A 324 46.64 -4.78 -7.31
N ILE A 325 46.12 -3.57 -7.18
CA ILE A 325 46.80 -2.34 -7.58
C ILE A 325 46.86 -1.40 -6.37
N ILE A 326 48.02 -1.00 -5.95
CA ILE A 326 48.24 -0.04 -4.86
C ILE A 326 49.10 1.09 -5.36
N GLY A 327 48.65 2.35 -5.19
CA GLY A 327 49.34 3.53 -5.69
C GLY A 327 49.59 3.49 -7.21
N GLY A 328 48.69 2.86 -7.97
CA GLY A 328 48.82 2.68 -9.41
C GLY A 328 49.80 1.58 -9.86
N VAL A 329 50.39 0.83 -8.93
CA VAL A 329 51.32 -0.27 -9.22
C VAL A 329 50.60 -1.61 -9.01
N ARG A 330 50.65 -2.47 -10.03
CA ARG A 330 50.14 -3.84 -9.92
C ARG A 330 51.07 -4.68 -9.08
N LEU A 331 50.55 -5.30 -8.02
CA LEU A 331 51.29 -6.05 -7.02
C LEU A 331 51.05 -7.56 -7.07
N ASN A 332 50.46 -8.09 -8.15
CA ASN A 332 50.13 -9.51 -8.28
C ASN A 332 51.37 -10.44 -8.25
N ASP A 333 52.54 -9.92 -8.61
CA ASP A 333 53.81 -10.68 -8.52
C ASP A 333 54.27 -10.82 -7.05
N PHE A 334 53.89 -9.88 -6.20
CA PHE A 334 54.25 -9.86 -4.79
C PHE A 334 53.19 -10.49 -3.88
N PHE A 335 51.93 -10.45 -4.28
CA PHE A 335 50.81 -11.08 -3.58
C PHE A 335 50.08 -12.00 -4.54
N ASP A 336 49.89 -13.27 -4.15
CA ASP A 336 49.16 -14.24 -4.96
C ASP A 336 47.65 -13.98 -4.85
N PRO A 337 46.98 -13.50 -5.92
CA PRO A 337 45.55 -13.21 -5.86
C PRO A 337 44.70 -14.46 -5.65
N ASN A 338 45.15 -15.63 -6.12
CA ASN A 338 44.40 -16.87 -6.01
C ASN A 338 44.39 -17.47 -4.60
N ASP A 339 45.36 -17.04 -3.74
CA ASP A 339 45.47 -17.49 -2.35
C ASP A 339 45.23 -16.33 -1.35
N THR A 340 44.63 -15.24 -1.85
CA THR A 340 44.26 -14.07 -1.05
C THR A 340 42.75 -13.91 -1.02
N PHE A 341 42.18 -13.64 0.14
CA PHE A 341 40.77 -13.36 0.32
C PHE A 341 40.55 -12.28 1.36
N ALA A 342 39.42 -11.62 1.26
CA ALA A 342 38.96 -10.65 2.25
C ALA A 342 37.68 -11.13 2.91
N ASP A 343 37.69 -11.27 4.21
CA ASP A 343 36.47 -11.45 5.00
C ASP A 343 35.94 -10.07 5.40
N VAL A 344 34.70 -9.79 5.02
CA VAL A 344 34.08 -8.47 5.18
C VAL A 344 32.76 -8.61 5.91
N THR A 345 32.60 -7.89 7.00
CA THR A 345 31.34 -7.70 7.69
C THR A 345 30.88 -6.27 7.48
N ALA A 346 29.70 -6.10 6.90
CA ALA A 346 29.09 -4.80 6.65
C ALA A 346 27.79 -4.64 7.45
N GLU A 347 27.77 -3.65 8.32
CA GLU A 347 26.58 -3.28 9.10
C GLU A 347 25.99 -1.99 8.56
N ALA A 348 24.77 -2.05 8.05
CA ALA A 348 24.06 -0.91 7.50
C ALA A 348 22.83 -0.54 8.33
N MET A 349 22.70 0.74 8.63
CA MET A 349 21.51 1.31 9.24
C MET A 349 20.93 2.36 8.31
N THR A 350 19.65 2.20 7.93
CA THR A 350 18.99 3.07 6.97
C THR A 350 17.66 3.60 7.47
N LEU A 351 17.35 4.83 7.10
CA LEU A 351 16.04 5.44 7.22
C LEU A 351 15.42 5.54 5.82
N ARG A 352 14.21 5.01 5.65
CA ARG A 352 13.50 4.93 4.39
C ARG A 352 12.17 5.66 4.49
N GLY A 353 11.85 6.49 3.47
CA GLY A 353 10.52 7.02 3.22
C GLY A 353 9.93 6.39 1.96
N ASP A 354 8.67 6.01 1.99
CA ASP A 354 8.02 5.35 0.86
C ASP A 354 6.58 5.83 0.61
N ILE A 355 6.11 5.63 -0.62
CA ILE A 355 4.76 5.94 -1.07
C ILE A 355 4.21 4.81 -1.94
N ASN A 356 2.99 4.37 -1.65
CA ASN A 356 2.21 3.49 -2.52
C ASN A 356 1.50 4.35 -3.58
N ILE A 357 2.03 4.41 -4.79
CA ILE A 357 1.44 5.17 -5.90
C ILE A 357 0.19 4.46 -6.43
N LEU A 358 0.30 3.14 -6.62
CA LEU A 358 -0.79 2.24 -7.00
C LEU A 358 -0.88 1.10 -5.99
N PRO A 359 -1.98 0.38 -5.90
CA PRO A 359 -2.12 -0.78 -5.00
C PRO A 359 -1.03 -1.84 -5.13
N PHE A 360 -0.41 -1.91 -6.31
CA PHE A 360 0.64 -2.86 -6.65
C PHE A 360 2.01 -2.22 -6.86
N TRP A 361 2.14 -0.89 -6.70
CA TRP A 361 3.36 -0.13 -6.98
C TRP A 361 3.73 0.81 -5.84
N ASN A 362 4.86 0.51 -5.19
CA ASN A 362 5.49 1.32 -4.15
C ASN A 362 6.79 1.94 -4.66
N MET A 363 7.04 3.19 -4.37
CA MET A 363 8.32 3.89 -4.59
C MET A 363 8.88 4.37 -3.26
N PHE A 364 10.21 4.40 -3.15
CA PHE A 364 10.88 4.80 -1.93
C PHE A 364 12.26 5.41 -2.16
N GLY A 365 12.68 6.22 -1.21
CA GLY A 365 14.05 6.68 -1.06
C GLY A 365 14.56 6.36 0.34
N TYR A 366 15.87 6.21 0.49
CA TYR A 366 16.50 5.94 1.77
C TYR A 366 17.88 6.59 1.89
N ILE A 367 18.25 6.87 3.12
CA ILE A 367 19.57 7.35 3.51
C ILE A 367 20.07 6.51 4.66
N GLY A 368 21.37 6.42 4.85
CA GLY A 368 21.92 5.65 5.96
C GLY A 368 23.42 5.73 6.07
N LYS A 369 23.94 4.87 6.94
CA LYS A 369 25.38 4.65 7.15
C LYS A 369 25.69 3.15 7.07
N ILE A 370 26.90 2.85 6.61
CA ILE A 370 27.43 1.49 6.55
C ILE A 370 28.79 1.51 7.26
N ASN A 371 28.94 0.64 8.26
CA ASN A 371 30.22 0.33 8.88
C ASN A 371 30.73 -0.97 8.27
N VAL A 372 31.96 -0.97 7.81
CA VAL A 372 32.61 -2.12 7.17
C VAL A 372 33.84 -2.48 7.95
N ASP A 373 33.86 -3.67 8.52
CA ASP A 373 35.03 -4.33 9.07
C ASP A 373 35.53 -5.36 8.06
N ALA A 374 36.70 -5.12 7.48
CA ALA A 374 37.31 -6.03 6.53
C ALA A 374 38.63 -6.54 7.06
N ASN A 375 38.87 -7.82 6.87
CA ASN A 375 40.11 -8.48 7.20
C ASN A 375 40.69 -9.13 5.94
N VAL A 376 41.75 -8.52 5.40
CA VAL A 376 42.41 -9.00 4.18
C VAL A 376 43.54 -9.95 4.60
N ASP A 377 43.35 -11.25 4.25
CA ASP A 377 44.40 -12.27 4.41
C ASP A 377 45.18 -12.38 3.09
N ALA A 378 46.25 -11.61 2.96
CA ALA A 378 47.05 -11.50 1.76
C ALA A 378 48.23 -12.51 1.76
N SER A 379 48.31 -13.34 0.73
CA SER A 379 49.38 -14.30 0.52
C SER A 379 50.57 -13.63 -0.17
N TYR A 380 51.57 -13.26 0.60
CA TYR A 380 52.82 -12.69 0.10
C TYR A 380 53.73 -13.77 -0.51
N THR A 381 54.20 -13.57 -1.76
CA THR A 381 54.98 -14.56 -2.54
C THR A 381 56.44 -14.67 -2.14
N GLY A 382 56.99 -13.64 -1.48
CA GLY A 382 58.42 -13.52 -1.23
C GLY A 382 59.24 -12.93 -2.38
N GLU A 383 58.61 -12.65 -3.52
CA GLU A 383 59.27 -12.22 -4.77
C GLU A 383 60.05 -10.92 -4.60
N ALA A 384 59.49 -9.94 -3.84
CA ALA A 384 60.22 -8.68 -3.61
C ALA A 384 61.59 -8.87 -2.93
N GLY A 385 61.64 -9.76 -1.96
CA GLY A 385 62.91 -10.09 -1.29
C GLY A 385 63.87 -10.86 -2.20
N GLN A 386 63.35 -11.76 -3.05
CA GLN A 386 64.16 -12.48 -4.02
C GLN A 386 64.74 -11.55 -5.10
N ILE A 387 63.99 -10.59 -5.61
CA ILE A 387 64.47 -9.58 -6.55
C ILE A 387 65.61 -8.76 -5.92
N ILE A 388 65.47 -8.37 -4.66
CA ILE A 388 66.53 -7.65 -3.92
C ILE A 388 67.77 -8.54 -3.72
N LYS A 389 67.58 -9.78 -3.32
CA LYS A 389 68.60 -10.78 -3.18
C LYS A 389 69.44 -10.95 -4.45
N ASP A 390 68.76 -11.14 -5.59
CA ASP A 390 69.42 -11.35 -6.87
C ASP A 390 70.22 -10.13 -7.29
N LYS A 391 69.66 -8.92 -7.18
CA LYS A 391 70.37 -7.66 -7.47
C LYS A 391 71.57 -7.44 -6.57
N LEU A 392 71.45 -7.81 -5.28
CA LEU A 392 72.63 -7.73 -4.34
C LEU A 392 73.66 -8.76 -4.65
N ASN A 393 73.33 -9.98 -5.05
CA ASN A 393 74.24 -11.02 -5.43
C ASN A 393 74.91 -10.74 -6.78
N ASP A 394 74.23 -10.07 -7.72
CA ASP A 394 74.79 -9.59 -8.97
C ASP A 394 75.84 -8.50 -8.73
N ALA A 395 75.65 -7.63 -7.74
CA ALA A 395 76.54 -6.59 -7.38
C ALA A 395 77.73 -7.10 -6.54
N LEU A 396 77.49 -8.02 -5.58
CA LEU A 396 78.45 -8.60 -4.67
C LEU A 396 78.02 -10.00 -4.25
N PRO A 397 78.66 -11.08 -4.77
CA PRO A 397 78.29 -12.46 -4.48
C PRO A 397 78.23 -12.79 -2.98
N GLY A 398 77.04 -13.37 -2.56
CA GLY A 398 76.76 -13.78 -1.18
C GLY A 398 76.19 -12.71 -0.28
N VAL A 399 76.10 -11.44 -0.72
CA VAL A 399 75.49 -10.36 0.08
C VAL A 399 73.96 -10.50 0.09
N GLY A 400 73.38 -10.90 -1.01
CA GLY A 400 71.91 -11.13 -1.12
C GLY A 400 71.44 -12.30 -0.24
N ASP A 401 72.31 -13.35 -0.12
CA ASP A 401 71.92 -14.48 0.74
C ASP A 401 71.90 -14.06 2.22
N LYS A 402 72.90 -13.26 2.67
CA LYS A 402 72.91 -12.69 4.03
C LYS A 402 71.78 -11.71 4.28
N PHE A 403 71.32 -10.99 3.24
CA PHE A 403 70.18 -10.13 3.35
C PHE A 403 68.91 -10.97 3.66
N CYS A 404 68.70 -12.06 2.93
CA CYS A 404 67.52 -12.93 3.16
C CYS A 404 67.61 -13.74 4.47
N GLU A 405 68.85 -14.02 4.98
CA GLU A 405 69.05 -14.56 6.33
C GLU A 405 68.67 -13.55 7.42
N GLY A 406 68.96 -12.27 7.22
CA GLY A 406 68.64 -11.18 8.16
C GLY A 406 67.16 -10.72 8.12
N VAL A 407 66.53 -10.77 6.94
CA VAL A 407 65.16 -10.32 6.71
C VAL A 407 64.37 -11.43 6.01
N SER A 408 64.29 -12.58 6.65
CA SER A 408 63.68 -13.79 6.09
C SER A 408 62.23 -13.63 5.68
N VAL A 409 61.45 -12.77 6.34
CA VAL A 409 60.04 -12.48 6.05
C VAL A 409 59.86 -11.87 4.64
N LEU A 410 60.83 -11.08 4.16
CA LEU A 410 60.75 -10.47 2.83
C LEU A 410 61.11 -11.45 1.69
N CYS A 411 61.90 -12.47 2.00
CA CYS A 411 62.40 -13.42 1.00
C CYS A 411 61.62 -14.75 0.95
N ASN A 412 60.69 -14.96 1.89
CA ASN A 412 59.89 -16.17 1.98
C ASN A 412 58.42 -15.87 1.85
N LYS A 413 57.65 -16.86 1.43
CA LYS A 413 56.18 -16.78 1.46
C LYS A 413 55.69 -16.53 2.87
N ALA A 414 54.79 -15.57 3.03
CA ALA A 414 54.22 -15.20 4.31
C ALA A 414 52.74 -14.82 4.13
N ARG A 415 51.93 -14.96 5.17
CA ARG A 415 50.60 -14.40 5.21
C ARG A 415 50.60 -13.08 5.98
N LEU A 416 49.98 -12.09 5.36
CA LEU A 416 49.80 -10.76 5.94
C LEU A 416 48.31 -10.57 6.20
N ASN A 417 47.98 -10.28 7.44
CA ASN A 417 46.62 -10.00 7.86
C ASN A 417 46.48 -8.48 8.07
N VAL A 418 45.64 -7.84 7.27
CA VAL A 418 45.40 -6.39 7.27
C VAL A 418 43.98 -6.09 7.67
N PRO A 419 43.74 -5.70 8.93
CA PRO A 419 42.42 -5.26 9.34
C PRO A 419 42.14 -3.84 8.81
N LEU A 420 40.94 -3.62 8.24
CA LEU A 420 40.47 -2.34 7.73
C LEU A 420 39.10 -2.04 8.33
N GLN A 421 38.92 -0.80 8.79
CA GLN A 421 37.62 -0.29 9.26
C GLN A 421 37.28 0.92 8.41
N LEU A 422 36.11 0.86 7.77
CA LEU A 422 35.64 1.87 6.82
C LEU A 422 34.21 2.27 7.15
N GLU A 423 33.94 3.55 7.09
CA GLU A 423 32.60 4.09 7.27
C GLU A 423 32.10 4.75 5.96
N TYR A 424 30.85 4.49 5.62
CA TYR A 424 30.25 5.04 4.41
C TYR A 424 28.92 5.69 4.72
N ASP A 425 28.67 6.84 4.10
CA ASP A 425 27.32 7.37 3.89
C ASP A 425 26.64 6.60 2.74
N LEU A 426 25.34 6.35 2.88
CA LEU A 426 24.53 5.64 1.91
C LEU A 426 23.34 6.49 1.51
N VAL A 427 23.05 6.57 0.21
CA VAL A 427 21.81 7.12 -0.33
C VAL A 427 21.30 6.20 -1.43
N GLY A 428 19.98 6.04 -1.50
CA GLY A 428 19.39 5.20 -2.53
C GLY A 428 17.93 5.49 -2.80
N VAL A 429 17.48 4.96 -3.92
CA VAL A 429 16.08 4.97 -4.34
C VAL A 429 15.68 3.57 -4.79
N GLY A 430 14.39 3.30 -4.76
CA GLY A 430 13.92 1.99 -5.20
C GLY A 430 12.44 1.96 -5.48
N THR A 431 12.03 0.82 -6.02
CA THR A 431 10.64 0.54 -6.35
C THR A 431 10.29 -0.91 -6.05
N THR A 432 9.04 -1.15 -5.67
CA THR A 432 8.50 -2.50 -5.50
C THR A 432 7.23 -2.62 -6.32
N LEU A 433 7.17 -3.65 -7.15
CA LEU A 433 5.98 -4.08 -7.86
C LEU A 433 5.49 -5.39 -7.24
N SER A 434 4.19 -5.48 -6.96
CA SER A 434 3.59 -6.65 -6.32
C SER A 434 2.28 -7.04 -6.99
N VAL A 435 2.03 -8.32 -7.14
CA VAL A 435 0.78 -8.88 -7.66
C VAL A 435 0.33 -10.02 -6.76
N GLY A 436 -0.96 -10.04 -6.44
CA GLY A 436 -1.55 -11.05 -5.58
C GLY A 436 -2.65 -11.85 -6.28
N TYR A 437 -2.75 -13.13 -5.93
CA TYR A 437 -3.86 -13.99 -6.32
C TYR A 437 -4.26 -14.87 -5.13
N LYS A 438 -5.44 -14.63 -4.57
CA LYS A 438 -5.91 -15.23 -3.31
C LYS A 438 -4.92 -14.94 -2.17
N GLN A 439 -4.32 -15.98 -1.58
CA GLN A 439 -3.32 -15.86 -0.54
C GLN A 439 -1.87 -15.81 -1.06
N PHE A 440 -1.64 -16.06 -2.35
CA PHE A 440 -0.32 -16.01 -2.93
C PHE A 440 -0.01 -14.61 -3.47
N PHE A 441 1.23 -14.20 -3.36
CA PHE A 441 1.70 -12.99 -4.01
C PHE A 441 3.09 -13.20 -4.63
N ALA A 442 3.36 -12.41 -5.64
CA ALA A 442 4.69 -12.25 -6.22
C ALA A 442 5.06 -10.77 -6.15
N SER A 443 6.31 -10.49 -5.84
CA SER A 443 6.83 -9.12 -5.84
C SER A 443 8.25 -9.07 -6.36
N VAL A 444 8.62 -7.92 -6.90
CA VAL A 444 9.99 -7.60 -7.30
C VAL A 444 10.33 -6.23 -6.73
N THR A 445 11.37 -6.18 -5.93
CA THR A 445 11.96 -4.93 -5.45
C THR A 445 13.26 -4.67 -6.20
N ALA A 446 13.42 -3.47 -6.73
CA ALA A 446 14.65 -3.01 -7.35
C ALA A 446 15.12 -1.73 -6.65
N THR A 447 16.40 -1.66 -6.34
CA THR A 447 17.03 -0.48 -5.71
C THR A 447 18.28 -0.07 -6.49
N TYR A 448 18.55 1.22 -6.45
CA TYR A 448 19.80 1.82 -6.88
C TYR A 448 20.34 2.66 -5.72
N SER A 449 21.54 2.39 -5.29
CA SER A 449 22.19 3.08 -4.17
C SER A 449 23.61 3.48 -4.52
N MET A 450 24.07 4.56 -3.90
CA MET A 450 25.45 5.03 -3.96
C MET A 450 25.98 5.16 -2.55
N THR A 451 27.27 4.92 -2.40
CA THR A 451 27.99 5.07 -1.14
C THR A 451 29.07 6.13 -1.26
N ARG A 452 29.37 6.79 -0.16
CA ARG A 452 30.47 7.73 -0.05
C ARG A 452 31.26 7.43 1.21
N MET A 453 32.56 7.12 1.06
CA MET A 453 33.41 6.88 2.21
C MET A 453 33.52 8.16 3.04
N GLU A 454 33.53 8.03 4.36
CA GLU A 454 33.74 9.17 5.27
C GLU A 454 35.07 9.86 5.00
N GLY A 455 35.07 11.18 4.93
CA GLY A 455 36.21 12.00 4.53
C GLY A 455 36.33 12.24 3.03
N ASN A 456 35.65 11.51 2.17
CA ASN A 456 35.66 11.71 0.73
C ASN A 456 34.52 12.66 0.28
N THR A 457 34.76 13.42 -0.79
CA THR A 457 33.78 14.31 -1.40
C THR A 457 32.96 13.63 -2.50
N ASN A 458 33.50 12.59 -3.12
CA ASN A 458 32.89 11.93 -4.29
C ASN A 458 32.05 10.72 -3.85
N TRP A 459 30.91 10.57 -4.51
CA TRP A 459 30.10 9.35 -4.41
C TRP A 459 30.72 8.28 -5.30
N GLY A 460 30.76 7.05 -4.81
CA GLY A 460 31.20 5.88 -5.56
C GLY A 460 30.18 5.41 -6.58
N ASP A 461 30.53 4.34 -7.28
CA ASP A 461 29.68 3.74 -8.30
C ASP A 461 28.37 3.20 -7.71
N GLY A 462 27.33 3.18 -8.52
CA GLY A 462 26.01 2.79 -8.08
C GLY A 462 25.84 1.28 -7.95
N LEU A 463 25.27 0.84 -6.83
CA LEU A 463 24.91 -0.54 -6.58
C LEU A 463 23.44 -0.78 -6.97
N ILE A 464 23.20 -1.70 -7.90
CA ILE A 464 21.86 -2.18 -8.23
C ILE A 464 21.59 -3.45 -7.42
N THR A 465 20.43 -3.47 -6.72
CA THR A 465 19.93 -4.69 -6.06
C THR A 465 18.55 -5.02 -6.59
N VAL A 466 18.31 -6.30 -6.93
CA VAL A 466 17.02 -6.79 -7.39
C VAL A 466 16.60 -8.01 -6.56
N GLN A 467 15.38 -7.97 -6.01
CA GLN A 467 14.85 -9.01 -5.14
C GLN A 467 13.49 -9.51 -5.66
N PRO A 468 13.46 -10.54 -6.53
CA PRO A 468 12.22 -11.24 -6.84
C PRO A 468 11.82 -12.16 -5.68
N MET A 469 10.55 -12.12 -5.31
CA MET A 469 9.98 -12.86 -4.18
C MET A 469 8.63 -13.46 -4.52
N LEU A 470 8.37 -14.64 -3.96
CA LEU A 470 7.07 -15.31 -3.97
C LEU A 470 6.66 -15.57 -2.53
N GLY A 471 5.42 -15.31 -2.18
CA GLY A 471 4.99 -15.46 -0.81
C GLY A 471 3.55 -15.89 -0.63
N TYR A 472 3.24 -16.17 0.62
CA TYR A 472 1.92 -16.58 1.08
C TYR A 472 1.46 -15.64 2.21
N GLN A 473 0.25 -15.13 2.08
CA GLN A 473 -0.35 -14.25 3.06
C GLN A 473 -1.18 -15.04 4.07
N LEU A 474 -0.82 -14.91 5.32
CA LEU A 474 -1.54 -15.42 6.48
C LEU A 474 -2.53 -14.33 6.94
N ALA A 475 -3.66 -14.21 6.23
CA ALA A 475 -4.60 -13.10 6.39
C ALA A 475 -5.13 -12.96 7.83
N ASP A 476 -5.45 -14.08 8.48
CA ASP A 476 -5.99 -14.07 9.87
C ASP A 476 -4.95 -13.61 10.91
N TYR A 477 -3.67 -13.57 10.53
CA TYR A 477 -2.55 -13.15 11.40
C TYR A 477 -1.91 -11.83 10.94
N ARG A 478 -2.43 -11.20 9.87
CA ARG A 478 -1.80 -10.03 9.21
C ARG A 478 -0.29 -10.24 8.98
N ALA A 479 0.08 -11.44 8.54
CA ALA A 479 1.46 -11.83 8.35
C ALA A 479 1.69 -12.41 6.96
N GLN A 480 2.95 -12.39 6.53
CA GLN A 480 3.39 -12.91 5.23
C GLN A 480 4.67 -13.71 5.42
N ILE A 481 4.76 -14.84 4.75
CA ILE A 481 6.00 -15.60 4.59
C ILE A 481 6.36 -15.61 3.11
N PHE A 482 7.63 -15.47 2.81
CA PHE A 482 8.06 -15.42 1.41
C PHE A 482 9.48 -15.96 1.23
N VAL A 483 9.72 -16.42 0.02
CA VAL A 483 11.02 -16.90 -0.45
C VAL A 483 11.36 -16.21 -1.75
N GLY A 484 12.64 -16.12 -2.06
CA GLY A 484 13.06 -15.46 -3.29
C GLY A 484 14.55 -15.55 -3.51
N ALA A 485 15.05 -14.63 -4.29
CA ALA A 485 16.47 -14.44 -4.54
C ALA A 485 16.81 -12.95 -4.44
N GLU A 486 18.07 -12.66 -4.19
CA GLU A 486 18.63 -11.32 -4.23
C GLU A 486 19.81 -11.28 -5.19
N TYR A 487 19.74 -10.40 -6.16
CA TYR A 487 20.86 -10.04 -7.02
C TYR A 487 21.43 -8.71 -6.54
N GLN A 488 22.76 -8.66 -6.33
CA GLN A 488 23.51 -7.42 -6.08
C GLN A 488 24.55 -7.24 -7.19
N GLY A 489 24.40 -6.18 -7.99
CA GLY A 489 25.35 -5.83 -9.04
C GLY A 489 26.47 -4.98 -8.47
N LEU A 490 27.36 -5.57 -7.68
CA LEU A 490 28.58 -4.91 -7.26
C LEU A 490 29.58 -4.93 -8.41
N ASP A 491 30.33 -3.85 -8.57
CA ASP A 491 31.50 -3.85 -9.43
C ASP A 491 32.53 -4.84 -8.90
N ASN A 492 33.16 -5.57 -9.81
CA ASN A 492 34.21 -6.53 -9.48
C ASN A 492 35.52 -5.83 -9.04
N ARG A 493 35.47 -4.55 -8.72
CA ARG A 493 36.63 -3.75 -8.27
C ARG A 493 36.25 -2.88 -7.08
N MET A 494 37.06 -3.02 -6.02
CA MET A 494 36.97 -2.16 -4.85
C MET A 494 38.06 -1.09 -4.96
N GLN A 495 37.66 0.14 -5.15
CA GLN A 495 38.55 1.29 -5.24
C GLN A 495 38.37 2.21 -4.03
N GLY A 496 39.46 2.71 -3.52
CA GLY A 496 39.42 3.65 -2.42
C GLY A 496 40.75 4.30 -2.13
N HIS A 497 40.71 5.25 -1.21
CA HIS A 497 41.88 5.96 -0.70
C HIS A 497 42.04 5.65 0.78
N VAL A 498 43.20 5.18 1.21
CA VAL A 498 43.47 4.84 2.60
C VAL A 498 44.57 5.76 3.13
N VAL A 499 44.32 6.30 4.32
CA VAL A 499 45.27 7.06 5.10
C VAL A 499 45.63 6.22 6.33
N ALA A 500 46.86 5.70 6.37
CA ALA A 500 47.37 4.90 7.48
C ALA A 500 48.57 5.59 8.11
N GLY A 501 48.34 6.43 9.13
CA GLY A 501 49.34 7.28 9.73
C GLY A 501 49.84 8.36 8.75
N ASP A 502 51.16 8.37 8.43
CA ASP A 502 51.76 9.30 7.47
C ASP A 502 51.77 8.77 6.02
N ILE A 503 51.15 7.61 5.77
CA ILE A 503 51.12 6.97 4.45
C ILE A 503 49.74 7.09 3.86
N GLU A 504 49.63 7.73 2.69
CA GLU A 504 48.41 7.81 1.88
C GLU A 504 48.61 7.02 0.60
N PHE A 505 47.65 6.16 0.26
CA PHE A 505 47.67 5.43 -1.01
C PHE A 505 46.27 5.13 -1.53
N ASP A 506 46.15 5.12 -2.85
CA ASP A 506 45.00 4.63 -3.53
C ASP A 506 45.09 3.11 -3.70
N TYR A 507 44.01 2.41 -3.46
CA TYR A 507 43.92 0.98 -3.76
C TYR A 507 42.83 0.72 -4.80
N ASP A 508 43.07 -0.31 -5.59
CA ASP A 508 42.15 -0.83 -6.59
C ASP A 508 42.29 -2.36 -6.61
N VAL A 509 41.36 -3.04 -5.95
CA VAL A 509 41.39 -4.48 -5.75
C VAL A 509 40.27 -5.11 -6.55
N GLY A 510 40.64 -6.02 -7.46
CA GLY A 510 39.70 -6.85 -8.15
C GLY A 510 39.19 -7.97 -7.23
N VAL A 511 37.88 -8.16 -7.16
CA VAL A 511 37.22 -9.18 -6.33
C VAL A 511 36.28 -10.03 -7.18
N ASP A 512 36.17 -11.31 -6.83
CA ASP A 512 35.22 -12.23 -7.47
C ASP A 512 34.01 -12.41 -6.55
N LEU A 513 32.87 -11.89 -6.99
CA LEU A 513 31.64 -11.85 -6.21
C LEU A 513 30.56 -12.70 -6.86
N ASN A 514 29.94 -13.56 -6.08
CA ASN A 514 28.69 -14.17 -6.49
C ASN A 514 27.53 -13.19 -6.24
N ASN A 515 26.97 -12.66 -7.31
CA ASN A 515 25.91 -11.65 -7.27
C ASN A 515 24.58 -12.18 -6.73
N TRP A 516 24.35 -13.50 -6.68
CA TRP A 516 23.09 -14.10 -6.28
C TRP A 516 23.13 -14.68 -4.85
N ALA A 517 22.04 -14.48 -4.14
CA ALA A 517 21.76 -15.16 -2.87
C ALA A 517 20.29 -15.59 -2.82
N TYR A 518 19.97 -16.72 -2.19
CA TYR A 518 18.61 -17.09 -1.85
C TYR A 518 18.11 -16.21 -0.71
N LEU A 519 16.79 -15.98 -0.68
CA LEU A 519 16.15 -15.13 0.30
C LEU A 519 14.97 -15.86 0.93
N VAL A 520 14.84 -15.77 2.25
CA VAL A 520 13.66 -16.15 3.00
C VAL A 520 13.26 -15.00 3.92
N GLY A 521 11.98 -14.74 4.03
CA GLY A 521 11.52 -13.62 4.84
C GLY A 521 10.15 -13.83 5.46
N PHE A 522 9.92 -13.00 6.47
CA PHE A 522 8.68 -12.90 7.21
C PHE A 522 8.33 -11.43 7.42
N ASN A 523 7.07 -11.09 7.23
CA ASN A 523 6.54 -9.77 7.55
C ASN A 523 5.32 -9.92 8.47
N LYS A 524 5.21 -9.07 9.47
CA LYS A 524 4.07 -9.01 10.40
C LYS A 524 3.61 -7.55 10.52
N GLN A 525 2.32 -7.34 10.34
CA GLN A 525 1.67 -6.06 10.60
C GLN A 525 1.07 -6.09 12.01
N PHE A 526 1.27 -5.01 12.77
CA PHE A 526 0.71 -4.78 14.09
C PHE A 526 -0.23 -3.58 14.03
N GLY A 527 -1.50 -3.81 14.31
CA GLY A 527 -2.53 -2.82 14.08
C GLY A 527 -2.57 -2.36 12.63
N LYS A 528 -2.97 -1.12 12.42
CA LYS A 528 -3.10 -0.49 11.09
C LYS A 528 -1.79 0.10 10.58
N ASN A 529 -0.92 0.53 11.49
CA ASN A 529 0.18 1.45 11.19
C ASN A 529 1.57 0.81 11.21
N TYR A 530 1.81 -0.24 12.01
CA TYR A 530 3.16 -0.76 12.22
C TYR A 530 3.40 -2.06 11.47
N ASN A 531 4.61 -2.23 10.97
CA ASN A 531 5.05 -3.48 10.37
C ASN A 531 6.49 -3.82 10.75
N LEU A 532 6.75 -5.11 10.86
CA LEU A 532 8.07 -5.67 11.11
C LEU A 532 8.39 -6.67 10.01
N THR A 533 9.54 -6.49 9.36
CA THR A 533 10.02 -7.42 8.33
C THR A 533 11.37 -7.98 8.76
N VAL A 534 11.52 -9.29 8.64
CA VAL A 534 12.77 -10.01 8.87
C VAL A 534 13.13 -10.74 7.59
N LEU A 535 14.38 -10.58 7.12
CA LEU A 535 14.91 -11.23 5.93
C LEU A 535 16.21 -11.93 6.27
N TYR A 536 16.41 -13.10 5.70
CA TYR A 536 17.68 -13.79 5.71
C TYR A 536 18.06 -14.17 4.28
N ASN A 537 19.28 -13.79 3.89
CA ASN A 537 19.85 -14.07 2.58
C ASN A 537 21.01 -15.06 2.75
N LYS A 538 21.08 -16.07 1.88
CA LYS A 538 22.14 -17.05 1.85
C LYS A 538 22.68 -17.17 0.42
N GLY A 539 23.90 -16.75 0.21
CA GLY A 539 24.65 -16.91 -1.04
C GLY A 539 25.86 -17.83 -0.86
N GLU A 540 26.65 -17.98 -1.90
CA GLU A 540 27.89 -18.73 -1.89
C GLU A 540 28.99 -17.95 -1.13
N THR A 541 29.13 -16.67 -1.46
CA THR A 541 30.18 -15.79 -0.91
C THR A 541 29.65 -14.79 0.11
N ARG A 542 28.32 -14.77 0.37
CA ARG A 542 27.72 -13.81 1.29
C ARG A 542 26.48 -14.35 2.01
N ASN A 543 26.32 -13.89 3.25
CA ASN A 543 25.09 -14.08 4.03
C ASN A 543 24.65 -12.72 4.55
N ALA A 544 23.34 -12.50 4.68
CA ALA A 544 22.86 -11.27 5.26
C ALA A 544 21.62 -11.50 6.09
N PHE A 545 21.52 -10.77 7.19
CA PHE A 545 20.33 -10.65 8.01
C PHE A 545 19.83 -9.21 7.94
N THR A 546 18.52 -9.04 7.73
CA THR A 546 17.91 -7.71 7.67
C THR A 546 16.69 -7.66 8.57
N LEU A 547 16.61 -6.63 9.40
CA LEU A 547 15.46 -6.30 10.24
C LEU A 547 14.96 -4.93 9.81
N ASN A 548 13.67 -4.82 9.49
CA ASN A 548 13.04 -3.56 9.12
C ASN A 548 11.79 -3.34 9.98
N PHE A 549 11.71 -2.17 10.61
CA PHE A 549 10.55 -1.72 11.35
C PHE A 549 9.97 -0.48 10.67
N GLY A 550 8.68 -0.52 10.37
CA GLY A 550 8.00 0.53 9.63
C GLY A 550 6.76 1.05 10.33
N TYR A 551 6.48 2.33 10.09
CA TYR A 551 5.25 3.02 10.44
C TYR A 551 4.59 3.55 9.16
N ARG A 552 3.29 3.34 9.01
CA ARG A 552 2.50 3.79 7.85
C ARG A 552 1.36 4.72 8.26
N PHE A 553 1.08 5.72 7.41
CA PHE A 553 0.06 6.75 7.66
C PHE A 553 -0.58 7.26 6.36
#